data_6ae8dd1a2ba1b1e9029c3432ae981aaf
#
_entry.id   6ae8dd1a2ba1b1e9029c3432ae981aaf
#
_cell.length_a   1.000
_cell.length_b   1.000
_cell.length_c   1.000
_cell.angle_alpha   90.00
_cell.angle_beta   90.00
_cell.angle_gamma   90.00
#
_symmetry.space_group_name_H-M   'P 1'
#
loop_
_entity.id
_entity.type
_entity.pdbx_description
1 polymer ?
#
loop_
_entity_poly.entity_id
_entity_poly.type
_entity_poly.pdbx_seq_one_letter_code
_entity_poly.pdbx_strand_id
1 'polypeptide(L)'
;MNTITLAEPRLTNPLMPTDMRGAMDLAHMMATAKLVPAHLQGKPGDCLLVIEQSMRWGMSPFAVAQATSVIGGKLMFEGKLVSAAINASGILSGRMSYEFEGEGALRAVTASATIRGETAPRTIRCTLAEARTSNGMWQKQPDQQLVYFSTRAWGRRHAPEVMLGVYSPEEFDAPAPARPEPDHPKADTYSPAVPLAPKRQTVSGWLDDLRLRVAHCQTADELDHIATSDEIAKAQKHLKNGALTELNAIMADAMERLVARQDDAAEADIAEADTFPGDRPPPT
;
A
#
# COMPACT_ATOMS: atom_id res chain seq x y z
N MET A 1 -29.35 25.91 11.44
CA MET A 1 -27.97 26.08 10.96
C MET A 1 -27.32 24.72 10.92
N ASN A 2 -27.12 24.15 9.73
CA ASN A 2 -26.45 22.84 9.59
C ASN A 2 -24.95 23.08 9.62
N THR A 3 -24.32 22.69 10.73
CA THR A 3 -22.87 22.67 10.84
C THR A 3 -22.37 21.42 10.11
N ILE A 4 -21.75 21.60 8.94
CA ILE A 4 -21.03 20.54 8.24
C ILE A 4 -19.75 20.33 9.02
N THR A 5 -19.70 19.28 9.84
CA THR A 5 -18.46 18.81 10.44
C THR A 5 -17.62 18.17 9.34
N LEU A 6 -16.62 18.90 8.85
CA LEU A 6 -15.60 18.32 7.96
C LEU A 6 -14.90 17.20 8.72
N ALA A 7 -14.94 16.00 8.18
CA ALA A 7 -14.17 14.89 8.71
C ALA A 7 -12.69 15.31 8.73
N GLU A 8 -12.06 15.22 9.90
CA GLU A 8 -10.64 15.47 10.04
C GLU A 8 -9.86 14.63 9.01
N PRO A 9 -8.92 15.22 8.26
CA PRO A 9 -8.13 14.45 7.31
C PRO A 9 -7.40 13.36 8.09
N ARG A 10 -7.71 12.08 7.82
CA ARG A 10 -6.88 10.98 8.30
C ARG A 10 -5.46 11.29 7.83
N LEU A 11 -4.53 11.38 8.78
CA LEU A 11 -3.10 11.51 8.47
C LEU A 11 -2.76 10.35 7.52
N THR A 12 -2.65 10.66 6.24
CA THR A 12 -2.22 9.69 5.24
C THR A 12 -0.78 9.36 5.57
N ASN A 13 -0.52 8.11 5.93
CA ASN A 13 0.86 7.67 6.15
C ASN A 13 1.61 7.78 4.82
N PRO A 14 2.63 8.64 4.68
CA PRO A 14 3.33 8.87 3.43
C PRO A 14 4.04 7.62 2.90
N LEU A 15 4.20 6.58 3.73
CA LEU A 15 4.78 5.30 3.36
C LEU A 15 3.74 4.29 2.84
N MET A 16 2.46 4.67 2.77
CA MET A 16 1.43 3.79 2.21
C MET A 16 1.47 3.88 0.69
N PRO A 17 1.53 2.74 -0.01
CA PRO A 17 1.47 2.73 -1.46
C PRO A 17 0.10 3.23 -1.95
N THR A 18 0.10 3.99 -3.04
CA THR A 18 -1.12 4.56 -3.62
C THR A 18 -1.65 3.75 -4.81
N ASP A 19 -0.83 2.85 -5.32
CA ASP A 19 -1.17 1.99 -6.46
C ASP A 19 -0.52 0.59 -6.33
N MET A 20 -0.87 -0.30 -7.24
CA MET A 20 -0.37 -1.68 -7.24
C MET A 20 1.15 -1.74 -7.46
N ARG A 21 1.71 -0.87 -8.28
CA ARG A 21 3.16 -0.85 -8.55
C ARG A 21 3.92 -0.48 -7.27
N GLY A 22 3.51 0.59 -6.60
CA GLY A 22 4.08 1.00 -5.31
C GLY A 22 3.93 -0.09 -4.24
N ALA A 23 2.81 -0.83 -4.22
CA ALA A 23 2.63 -1.96 -3.32
C ALA A 23 3.59 -3.11 -3.62
N MET A 24 3.82 -3.43 -4.90
CA MET A 24 4.80 -4.44 -5.32
C MET A 24 6.24 -4.03 -5.00
N ASP A 25 6.61 -2.78 -5.25
CA ASP A 25 7.94 -2.25 -4.94
C ASP A 25 8.19 -2.29 -3.42
N LEU A 26 7.20 -1.89 -2.62
CA LEU A 26 7.28 -1.99 -1.17
C LEU A 26 7.39 -3.45 -0.70
N ALA A 27 6.65 -4.39 -1.31
CA ALA A 27 6.72 -5.81 -0.99
C ALA A 27 8.12 -6.38 -1.27
N HIS A 28 8.74 -6.02 -2.39
CA HIS A 28 10.12 -6.41 -2.69
C HIS A 28 11.10 -5.81 -1.67
N MET A 29 10.95 -4.54 -1.32
CA MET A 29 11.79 -3.88 -0.30
C MET A 29 11.63 -4.58 1.06
N MET A 30 10.39 -4.84 1.49
CA MET A 30 10.13 -5.55 2.74
C MET A 30 10.76 -6.94 2.75
N ALA A 31 10.65 -7.70 1.66
CA ALA A 31 11.22 -9.04 1.56
C ALA A 31 12.75 -9.07 1.69
N THR A 32 13.45 -7.99 1.35
CA THR A 32 14.91 -7.86 1.50
C THR A 32 15.34 -7.36 2.88
N ALA A 33 14.42 -6.83 3.67
CA ALA A 33 14.73 -6.22 4.97
C ALA A 33 15.02 -7.29 6.04
N LYS A 34 16.19 -7.22 6.67
CA LYS A 34 16.62 -8.19 7.70
C LYS A 34 15.79 -8.13 8.98
N LEU A 35 15.18 -7.00 9.30
CA LEU A 35 14.38 -6.80 10.51
C LEU A 35 12.89 -7.18 10.32
N VAL A 36 12.48 -7.51 9.12
CA VAL A 36 11.16 -8.09 8.86
C VAL A 36 11.16 -9.55 9.38
N PRO A 37 10.05 -10.05 9.95
CA PRO A 37 9.97 -11.42 10.44
C PRO A 37 10.45 -12.47 9.42
N ALA A 38 11.15 -13.49 9.87
CA ALA A 38 11.82 -14.47 9.02
C ALA A 38 10.88 -15.15 8.00
N HIS A 39 9.60 -15.34 8.36
CA HIS A 39 8.61 -15.96 7.47
C HIS A 39 8.25 -15.09 6.25
N LEU A 40 8.57 -13.78 6.27
CA LEU A 40 8.36 -12.83 5.17
C LEU A 40 9.65 -12.55 4.38
N GLN A 41 10.83 -12.88 4.92
CA GLN A 41 12.10 -12.63 4.25
C GLN A 41 12.21 -13.47 2.96
N GLY A 42 12.61 -12.82 1.89
CA GLY A 42 12.71 -13.42 0.56
C GLY A 42 11.38 -13.72 -0.14
N LYS A 43 10.24 -13.32 0.46
CA LYS A 43 8.90 -13.66 -0.03
C LYS A 43 8.06 -12.42 -0.32
N PRO A 44 8.26 -11.76 -1.46
CA PRO A 44 7.51 -10.55 -1.78
C PRO A 44 6.01 -10.77 -1.90
N GLY A 45 5.56 -11.96 -2.34
CA GLY A 45 4.14 -12.31 -2.37
C GLY A 45 3.49 -12.31 -0.99
N ASP A 46 4.16 -12.90 0.03
CA ASP A 46 3.67 -12.90 1.42
C ASP A 46 3.70 -11.49 2.01
N CYS A 47 4.73 -10.70 1.67
CA CYS A 47 4.80 -9.28 2.05
C CYS A 47 3.63 -8.48 1.45
N LEU A 48 3.23 -8.77 0.20
CA LEU A 48 2.10 -8.09 -0.45
C LEU A 48 0.78 -8.36 0.28
N LEU A 49 0.55 -9.58 0.79
CA LEU A 49 -0.63 -9.89 1.61
C LEU A 49 -0.65 -9.05 2.91
N VAL A 50 0.51 -8.88 3.55
CA VAL A 50 0.63 -8.03 4.74
C VAL A 50 0.37 -6.55 4.40
N ILE A 51 0.88 -6.07 3.27
CA ILE A 51 0.66 -4.71 2.79
C ILE A 51 -0.83 -4.48 2.52
N GLU A 52 -1.50 -5.39 1.82
CA GLU A 52 -2.94 -5.31 1.55
C GLU A 52 -3.76 -5.21 2.84
N GLN A 53 -3.46 -6.09 3.81
CA GLN A 53 -4.14 -6.06 5.10
C GLN A 53 -3.84 -4.76 5.87
N SER A 54 -2.61 -4.25 5.79
CA SER A 54 -2.22 -2.99 6.44
C SER A 54 -2.94 -1.78 5.84
N MET A 55 -3.10 -1.76 4.51
CA MET A 55 -3.86 -0.73 3.81
C MET A 55 -5.32 -0.74 4.21
N ARG A 56 -5.93 -1.91 4.30
CA ARG A 56 -7.31 -2.11 4.74
C ARG A 56 -7.54 -1.56 6.16
N TRP A 57 -6.57 -1.71 7.05
CA TRP A 57 -6.62 -1.19 8.43
C TRP A 57 -6.10 0.25 8.58
N GLY A 58 -5.52 0.84 7.54
CA GLY A 58 -4.89 2.16 7.60
C GLY A 58 -3.66 2.19 8.51
N MET A 59 -2.93 1.07 8.61
CA MET A 59 -1.76 0.88 9.47
C MET A 59 -0.48 0.75 8.66
N SER A 60 0.67 1.08 9.28
CA SER A 60 1.98 0.91 8.65
C SER A 60 2.23 -0.57 8.31
N PRO A 61 2.58 -0.91 7.04
CA PRO A 61 2.91 -2.28 6.64
C PRO A 61 4.02 -2.93 7.47
N PHE A 62 5.04 -2.17 7.85
CA PHE A 62 6.13 -2.67 8.69
C PHE A 62 5.65 -2.98 10.12
N ALA A 63 4.79 -2.14 10.69
CA ALA A 63 4.23 -2.39 12.02
C ALA A 63 3.30 -3.62 12.03
N VAL A 64 2.49 -3.78 10.98
CA VAL A 64 1.65 -4.96 10.79
C VAL A 64 2.51 -6.21 10.63
N ALA A 65 3.54 -6.18 9.80
CA ALA A 65 4.46 -7.30 9.59
C ALA A 65 5.06 -7.82 10.89
N GLN A 66 5.50 -6.91 11.79
CA GLN A 66 6.10 -7.28 13.09
C GLN A 66 5.14 -8.01 14.03
N ALA A 67 3.86 -7.96 13.79
CA ALA A 67 2.83 -8.62 14.58
C ALA A 67 2.16 -9.78 13.82
N THR A 68 2.92 -10.42 12.91
CA THR A 68 2.47 -11.58 12.15
C THR A 68 3.29 -12.82 12.48
N SER A 69 2.68 -13.98 12.28
CA SER A 69 3.32 -15.29 12.32
C SER A 69 2.63 -16.23 11.33
N VAL A 70 3.20 -17.40 11.08
CA VAL A 70 2.61 -18.42 10.20
C VAL A 70 2.35 -19.68 11.02
N ILE A 71 1.11 -20.13 11.06
CA ILE A 71 0.69 -21.37 11.72
C ILE A 71 -0.15 -22.18 10.72
N GLY A 72 0.23 -23.44 10.50
CA GLY A 72 -0.49 -24.31 9.56
C GLY A 72 -0.56 -23.74 8.12
N GLY A 73 0.49 -23.03 7.69
CA GLY A 73 0.55 -22.41 6.34
C GLY A 73 -0.30 -21.15 6.17
N LYS A 74 -0.96 -20.66 7.23
CA LYS A 74 -1.79 -19.45 7.19
C LYS A 74 -1.14 -18.30 7.97
N LEU A 75 -1.30 -17.10 7.44
CA LEU A 75 -0.86 -15.88 8.10
C LEU A 75 -1.75 -15.55 9.29
N MET A 76 -1.12 -15.39 10.44
CA MET A 76 -1.76 -15.10 11.72
C MET A 76 -1.39 -13.69 12.17
N PHE A 77 -2.32 -13.01 12.82
CA PHE A 77 -2.10 -11.70 13.39
C PHE A 77 -2.20 -11.74 14.92
N GLU A 78 -1.23 -11.12 15.60
CA GLU A 78 -1.21 -11.07 17.05
C GLU A 78 -2.44 -10.35 17.62
N GLY A 79 -2.90 -10.77 18.80
CA GLY A 79 -4.08 -10.21 19.45
C GLY A 79 -4.01 -8.70 19.68
N LYS A 80 -2.83 -8.17 20.01
CA LYS A 80 -2.60 -6.71 20.16
C LYS A 80 -2.88 -5.94 18.86
N LEU A 81 -2.50 -6.50 17.70
CA LEU A 81 -2.71 -5.87 16.40
C LEU A 81 -4.20 -5.89 16.02
N VAL A 82 -4.88 -7.03 16.23
CA VAL A 82 -6.31 -7.14 15.96
C VAL A 82 -7.10 -6.15 16.84
N SER A 83 -6.74 -6.05 18.13
CA SER A 83 -7.35 -5.07 19.04
C SER A 83 -7.13 -3.62 18.56
N ALA A 84 -5.93 -3.31 18.07
CA ALA A 84 -5.63 -2.00 17.50
C ALA A 84 -6.47 -1.74 16.23
N ALA A 85 -6.58 -2.74 15.34
CA ALA A 85 -7.34 -2.64 14.10
C ALA A 85 -8.83 -2.37 14.36
N ILE A 86 -9.46 -3.09 15.28
CA ILE A 86 -10.85 -2.88 15.64
C ILE A 86 -11.04 -1.47 16.23
N ASN A 87 -10.20 -1.06 17.18
CA ASN A 87 -10.30 0.26 17.80
C ASN A 87 -10.02 1.43 16.83
N ALA A 88 -9.21 1.21 15.80
CA ALA A 88 -8.86 2.21 14.79
C ALA A 88 -9.76 2.18 13.54
N SER A 89 -10.63 1.18 13.40
CA SER A 89 -11.45 0.95 12.20
C SER A 89 -12.41 2.11 11.86
N GLY A 90 -12.73 2.92 12.87
CA GLY A 90 -13.71 4.02 12.75
C GLY A 90 -15.17 3.57 12.84
N ILE A 91 -15.44 2.27 13.02
CA ILE A 91 -16.81 1.75 13.21
C ILE A 91 -17.31 1.96 14.63
N LEU A 92 -16.42 2.12 15.61
CA LEU A 92 -16.78 2.32 17.00
C LEU A 92 -17.02 3.81 17.32
N SER A 93 -17.96 4.09 18.20
CA SER A 93 -18.19 5.44 18.76
C SER A 93 -17.16 5.81 19.84
N GLY A 94 -16.47 4.81 20.39
CA GLY A 94 -15.43 4.94 21.42
C GLY A 94 -14.52 3.72 21.40
N ARG A 95 -13.67 3.56 22.40
CA ARG A 95 -12.82 2.37 22.54
C ARG A 95 -13.60 1.24 23.16
N MET A 96 -13.16 -0.01 22.90
CA MET A 96 -13.67 -1.19 23.60
C MET A 96 -13.34 -1.10 25.10
N SER A 97 -14.28 -1.53 25.93
CA SER A 97 -14.13 -1.69 27.37
C SER A 97 -14.21 -3.16 27.79
N TYR A 98 -13.63 -3.47 28.93
CA TYR A 98 -13.50 -4.83 29.44
C TYR A 98 -13.83 -4.86 30.92
N GLU A 99 -14.79 -5.69 31.28
CA GLU A 99 -15.20 -5.94 32.68
C GLU A 99 -14.87 -7.37 33.05
N PHE A 100 -14.12 -7.53 34.13
CA PHE A 100 -13.67 -8.83 34.59
C PHE A 100 -14.48 -9.29 35.78
N GLU A 101 -14.79 -10.58 35.81
CA GLU A 101 -15.48 -11.22 36.93
C GLU A 101 -14.94 -12.64 37.23
N GLY A 102 -15.21 -13.15 38.42
CA GLY A 102 -14.79 -14.48 38.84
C GLY A 102 -13.27 -14.63 39.02
N GLU A 103 -12.88 -15.79 39.52
CA GLU A 103 -11.47 -16.15 39.75
C GLU A 103 -11.16 -17.57 39.27
N GLY A 104 -9.90 -17.89 39.08
CA GLY A 104 -9.44 -19.20 38.66
C GLY A 104 -10.10 -19.65 37.33
N ALA A 105 -10.68 -20.85 37.35
CA ALA A 105 -11.36 -21.41 36.17
C ALA A 105 -12.66 -20.65 35.79
N LEU A 106 -13.26 -19.93 36.73
CA LEU A 106 -14.46 -19.12 36.54
C LEU A 106 -14.16 -17.70 36.09
N ARG A 107 -12.86 -17.34 35.95
CA ARG A 107 -12.46 -16.03 35.44
C ARG A 107 -13.06 -15.79 34.08
N ALA A 108 -13.72 -14.66 33.92
CA ALA A 108 -14.37 -14.26 32.67
C ALA A 108 -14.15 -12.78 32.39
N VAL A 109 -14.31 -12.41 31.16
CA VAL A 109 -14.29 -11.01 30.70
C VAL A 109 -15.50 -10.74 29.83
N THR A 110 -16.16 -9.61 30.03
CA THR A 110 -17.16 -9.05 29.13
C THR A 110 -16.52 -7.92 28.33
N ALA A 111 -16.30 -8.15 27.05
CA ALA A 111 -15.86 -7.13 26.10
C ALA A 111 -17.09 -6.38 25.57
N SER A 112 -17.02 -5.06 25.57
CA SER A 112 -18.14 -4.18 25.23
C SER A 112 -17.67 -3.03 24.33
N ALA A 113 -18.43 -2.74 23.27
CA ALA A 113 -18.21 -1.59 22.41
C ALA A 113 -19.52 -1.15 21.75
N THR A 114 -19.65 0.16 21.52
CA THR A 114 -20.81 0.74 20.83
C THR A 114 -20.42 1.04 19.38
N ILE A 115 -21.19 0.50 18.44
CA ILE A 115 -21.02 0.80 17.01
C ILE A 115 -21.52 2.22 16.75
N ARG A 116 -20.85 2.94 15.89
CA ARG A 116 -21.20 4.31 15.52
C ARG A 116 -22.64 4.36 14.95
N GLY A 117 -23.47 5.20 15.52
CA GLY A 117 -24.89 5.31 15.20
C GLY A 117 -25.80 4.43 16.05
N GLU A 118 -25.26 3.55 16.88
CA GLU A 118 -26.03 2.80 17.87
C GLU A 118 -26.00 3.49 19.24
N THR A 119 -27.04 3.29 20.04
CA THR A 119 -27.16 3.88 21.39
C THR A 119 -26.74 2.93 22.49
N ALA A 120 -26.80 1.62 22.23
CA ALA A 120 -26.45 0.58 23.19
C ALA A 120 -25.17 -0.15 22.81
N PRO A 121 -24.31 -0.52 23.78
CA PRO A 121 -23.13 -1.30 23.51
C PRO A 121 -23.48 -2.74 23.12
N ARG A 122 -22.73 -3.31 22.20
CA ARG A 122 -22.71 -4.74 21.89
C ARG A 122 -21.67 -5.42 22.76
N THR A 123 -22.04 -6.51 23.37
CA THR A 123 -21.22 -7.22 24.35
C THR A 123 -20.93 -8.65 23.92
N ILE A 124 -19.82 -9.18 24.37
CA ILE A 124 -19.50 -10.60 24.33
C ILE A 124 -18.81 -10.99 25.63
N ARG A 125 -19.29 -12.06 26.26
CA ARG A 125 -18.70 -12.63 27.47
C ARG A 125 -17.90 -13.87 27.09
N CYS A 126 -16.66 -13.97 27.56
CA CYS A 126 -15.78 -15.12 27.35
C CYS A 126 -15.19 -15.56 28.68
N THR A 127 -15.15 -16.86 28.91
CA THR A 127 -14.55 -17.46 30.11
C THR A 127 -13.13 -17.95 29.84
N LEU A 128 -12.30 -18.01 30.86
CA LEU A 128 -10.97 -18.58 30.79
C LEU A 128 -10.99 -20.05 30.35
N ALA A 129 -12.01 -20.80 30.80
CA ALA A 129 -12.16 -22.21 30.43
C ALA A 129 -12.41 -22.42 28.94
N GLU A 130 -13.18 -21.52 28.29
CA GLU A 130 -13.49 -21.57 26.86
C GLU A 130 -12.31 -21.09 26.00
N ALA A 131 -11.54 -20.10 26.49
CA ALA A 131 -10.55 -19.38 25.70
C ALA A 131 -9.14 -19.97 25.76
N ARG A 132 -8.83 -20.69 26.87
CA ARG A 132 -7.46 -21.12 27.19
C ARG A 132 -6.97 -22.18 26.21
N THR A 133 -5.77 -21.94 25.68
CA THR A 133 -5.01 -22.89 24.84
C THR A 133 -3.76 -23.37 25.58
N SER A 134 -2.98 -24.25 24.95
CA SER A 134 -1.68 -24.72 25.44
C SER A 134 -0.57 -23.65 25.46
N ASN A 135 -0.82 -22.46 24.90
CA ASN A 135 0.16 -21.37 24.88
C ASN A 135 0.47 -20.89 26.32
N GLY A 136 1.76 -20.89 26.68
CA GLY A 136 2.25 -20.50 28.01
C GLY A 136 1.87 -19.06 28.45
N MET A 137 1.49 -18.18 27.54
CA MET A 137 1.01 -16.83 27.88
C MET A 137 -0.29 -16.86 28.66
N TRP A 138 -1.15 -17.88 28.48
CA TRP A 138 -2.36 -18.08 29.29
C TRP A 138 -2.07 -18.34 30.77
N GLN A 139 -0.86 -18.82 31.10
CA GLN A 139 -0.42 -18.98 32.48
C GLN A 139 0.20 -17.69 33.06
N LYS A 140 0.94 -16.94 32.21
CA LYS A 140 1.66 -15.75 32.66
C LYS A 140 0.77 -14.52 32.75
N GLN A 141 -0.17 -14.36 31.81
CA GLN A 141 -1.00 -13.16 31.64
C GLN A 141 -2.43 -13.56 31.20
N PRO A 142 -3.19 -14.30 32.04
CA PRO A 142 -4.51 -14.83 31.65
C PRO A 142 -5.51 -13.73 31.29
N ASP A 143 -5.57 -12.65 32.05
CA ASP A 143 -6.49 -11.54 31.80
C ASP A 143 -6.18 -10.84 30.46
N GLN A 144 -4.92 -10.63 30.15
CA GLN A 144 -4.53 -10.04 28.86
C GLN A 144 -4.89 -10.96 27.68
N GLN A 145 -4.72 -12.28 27.84
CA GLN A 145 -5.13 -13.23 26.81
C GLN A 145 -6.64 -13.27 26.65
N LEU A 146 -7.41 -13.18 27.74
CA LEU A 146 -8.87 -13.06 27.71
C LEU A 146 -9.32 -11.80 26.95
N VAL A 147 -8.65 -10.65 27.17
CA VAL A 147 -8.91 -9.42 26.40
C VAL A 147 -8.71 -9.66 24.92
N TYR A 148 -7.60 -10.26 24.51
CA TYR A 148 -7.33 -10.50 23.09
C TYR A 148 -8.31 -11.49 22.47
N PHE A 149 -8.66 -12.54 23.19
CA PHE A 149 -9.64 -13.54 22.76
C PHE A 149 -11.03 -12.90 22.59
N SER A 150 -11.52 -12.22 23.61
CA SER A 150 -12.85 -11.58 23.59
C SER A 150 -12.96 -10.48 22.55
N THR A 151 -11.87 -9.73 22.33
CA THR A 151 -11.81 -8.72 21.27
C THR A 151 -11.97 -9.36 19.87
N ARG A 152 -11.26 -10.45 19.59
CA ARG A 152 -11.42 -11.19 18.33
C ARG A 152 -12.83 -11.76 18.18
N ALA A 153 -13.35 -12.36 19.24
CA ALA A 153 -14.71 -12.91 19.26
C ALA A 153 -15.77 -11.82 19.02
N TRP A 154 -15.60 -10.65 19.64
CA TRP A 154 -16.46 -9.49 19.41
C TRP A 154 -16.36 -9.01 17.96
N GLY A 155 -15.13 -8.85 17.44
CA GLY A 155 -14.89 -8.41 16.07
C GLY A 155 -15.54 -9.34 15.04
N ARG A 156 -15.37 -10.65 15.17
CA ARG A 156 -15.99 -11.63 14.26
C ARG A 156 -17.51 -11.57 14.26
N ARG A 157 -18.11 -11.28 15.40
CA ARG A 157 -19.58 -11.25 15.54
C ARG A 157 -20.19 -9.92 15.10
N HIS A 158 -19.53 -8.82 15.38
CA HIS A 158 -20.12 -7.49 15.29
C HIS A 158 -19.45 -6.57 14.26
N ALA A 159 -18.24 -6.94 13.80
CA ALA A 159 -17.43 -6.17 12.84
C ALA A 159 -16.65 -7.11 11.90
N PRO A 160 -17.33 -8.07 11.22
CA PRO A 160 -16.66 -9.09 10.42
C PRO A 160 -15.83 -8.48 9.28
N GLU A 161 -16.20 -7.30 8.77
CA GLU A 161 -15.48 -6.57 7.73
C GLU A 161 -14.07 -6.18 8.16
N VAL A 162 -13.84 -5.92 9.45
CA VAL A 162 -12.50 -5.65 10.00
C VAL A 162 -11.67 -6.92 10.11
N MET A 163 -12.36 -8.07 10.25
CA MET A 163 -11.76 -9.37 10.52
C MET A 163 -11.49 -10.20 9.25
N LEU A 164 -11.81 -9.68 8.05
CA LEU A 164 -11.53 -10.38 6.80
C LEU A 164 -10.03 -10.64 6.63
N GLY A 165 -9.66 -11.89 6.36
CA GLY A 165 -8.27 -12.33 6.24
C GLY A 165 -7.55 -12.57 7.58
N VAL A 166 -8.23 -12.37 8.71
CA VAL A 166 -7.66 -12.55 10.05
C VAL A 166 -7.98 -13.95 10.57
N TYR A 167 -6.95 -14.77 10.69
CA TYR A 167 -7.03 -16.06 11.35
C TYR A 167 -6.54 -15.99 12.79
N SER A 168 -6.99 -16.88 13.64
CA SER A 168 -6.54 -17.01 15.01
C SER A 168 -6.15 -18.46 15.34
N PRO A 169 -5.29 -18.69 16.37
CA PRO A 169 -4.87 -20.02 16.76
C PRO A 169 -6.04 -20.97 17.04
N GLU A 170 -7.12 -20.46 17.59
CA GLU A 170 -8.31 -21.25 17.96
C GLU A 170 -9.02 -21.89 16.75
N GLU A 171 -8.81 -21.35 15.54
CA GLU A 171 -9.41 -21.90 14.30
C GLU A 171 -8.66 -23.13 13.79
N PHE A 172 -7.50 -23.45 14.37
CA PHE A 172 -6.65 -24.57 13.97
C PHE A 172 -6.72 -25.74 14.98
N ASP A 173 -7.30 -25.53 16.15
CA ASP A 173 -7.46 -26.59 17.16
C ASP A 173 -8.58 -27.60 16.78
N ALA A 174 -9.45 -27.27 15.84
CA ALA A 174 -10.33 -28.24 15.21
C ALA A 174 -9.58 -29.00 14.11
N PRO A 175 -9.68 -30.35 14.00
CA PRO A 175 -9.17 -31.06 12.84
C PRO A 175 -9.84 -30.48 11.61
N ALA A 176 -9.08 -29.73 10.82
CA ALA A 176 -9.58 -29.20 9.56
C ALA A 176 -10.08 -30.40 8.74
N PRO A 177 -11.32 -30.37 8.22
CA PRO A 177 -11.69 -31.34 7.20
C PRO A 177 -10.62 -31.20 6.12
N ALA A 178 -9.96 -32.33 5.78
CA ALA A 178 -8.93 -32.38 4.78
C ALA A 178 -9.50 -31.72 3.51
N ARG A 179 -9.26 -30.43 3.38
CA ARG A 179 -9.48 -29.76 2.10
C ARG A 179 -8.45 -30.42 1.20
N PRO A 180 -8.83 -31.11 0.14
CA PRO A 180 -7.85 -31.53 -0.85
C PRO A 180 -7.04 -30.27 -1.15
N GLU A 181 -5.72 -30.31 -0.90
CA GLU A 181 -4.87 -29.25 -1.37
C GLU A 181 -5.22 -29.09 -2.84
N PRO A 182 -5.67 -27.92 -3.28
CA PRO A 182 -5.79 -27.70 -4.70
C PRO A 182 -4.41 -28.08 -5.22
N ASP A 183 -4.36 -28.96 -6.21
CA ASP A 183 -3.13 -29.37 -6.89
C ASP A 183 -2.57 -28.09 -7.51
N HIS A 184 -1.99 -27.28 -6.62
CA HIS A 184 -1.17 -26.16 -7.05
C HIS A 184 -0.03 -26.89 -7.76
N PRO A 185 0.10 -26.76 -9.07
CA PRO A 185 1.31 -27.19 -9.73
C PRO A 185 2.40 -26.65 -8.81
N LYS A 186 3.16 -27.61 -8.19
CA LYS A 186 4.26 -27.35 -7.23
C LYS A 186 4.84 -26.06 -7.69
N ALA A 187 4.75 -24.99 -6.85
CA ALA A 187 5.10 -23.67 -7.30
C ALA A 187 6.42 -23.82 -8.04
N ASP A 188 6.27 -24.12 -9.33
CA ASP A 188 7.36 -23.98 -10.25
C ASP A 188 7.77 -22.60 -9.94
N THR A 189 8.80 -22.57 -9.06
CA THR A 189 9.47 -21.33 -8.72
C THR A 189 8.74 -20.20 -9.42
N TYR A 190 7.82 -19.47 -8.67
CA TYR A 190 7.47 -18.14 -9.09
C TYR A 190 8.85 -17.48 -9.17
N SER A 191 9.48 -17.75 -10.26
CA SER A 191 10.54 -16.93 -10.78
C SER A 191 9.85 -15.58 -10.81
N PRO A 192 10.17 -14.66 -9.87
CA PRO A 192 9.52 -13.36 -9.81
C PRO A 192 9.51 -12.95 -11.25
N ALA A 193 8.32 -12.78 -11.85
CA ALA A 193 8.18 -12.63 -13.29
C ALA A 193 9.33 -11.77 -13.66
N VAL A 194 10.37 -12.43 -14.18
CA VAL A 194 11.70 -11.88 -14.44
C VAL A 194 11.38 -10.52 -14.92
N PRO A 195 11.69 -9.42 -14.13
CA PRO A 195 11.13 -8.11 -14.35
C PRO A 195 11.09 -8.00 -15.83
N LEU A 196 9.88 -8.11 -16.40
CA LEU A 196 9.55 -8.55 -17.76
C LEU A 196 10.68 -8.08 -18.59
N ALA A 197 11.63 -8.99 -18.86
CA ALA A 197 12.97 -8.64 -19.30
C ALA A 197 12.71 -7.68 -20.41
N PRO A 198 12.96 -6.38 -20.18
CA PRO A 198 12.25 -5.25 -20.78
C PRO A 198 12.00 -5.69 -22.18
N LYS A 199 10.75 -5.96 -22.53
CA LYS A 199 10.35 -6.71 -23.74
C LYS A 199 11.34 -6.27 -24.76
N ARG A 200 12.28 -7.14 -25.23
CA ARG A 200 13.42 -6.67 -26.01
C ARG A 200 12.82 -5.74 -27.02
N GLN A 201 12.84 -4.44 -26.64
CA GLN A 201 12.15 -3.44 -27.42
C GLN A 201 12.87 -3.57 -28.74
N THR A 202 12.14 -3.87 -29.79
CA THR A 202 12.71 -3.79 -31.11
C THR A 202 13.29 -2.38 -31.21
N VAL A 203 14.39 -2.21 -31.90
CA VAL A 203 15.01 -0.88 -32.08
C VAL A 203 13.95 0.14 -32.51
N SER A 204 13.01 -0.27 -33.36
CA SER A 204 11.85 0.55 -33.76
C SER A 204 10.95 0.93 -32.58
N GLY A 205 10.56 -0.02 -31.73
CA GLY A 205 9.70 0.27 -30.57
C GLY A 205 10.39 1.16 -29.53
N TRP A 206 11.72 1.08 -29.41
CA TRP A 206 12.48 1.98 -28.55
C TRP A 206 12.54 3.42 -29.13
N LEU A 207 12.70 3.56 -30.45
CA LEU A 207 12.67 4.85 -31.12
C LEU A 207 11.28 5.51 -31.03
N ASP A 208 10.21 4.73 -31.12
CA ASP A 208 8.84 5.23 -30.94
C ASP A 208 8.58 5.72 -29.51
N ASP A 209 9.08 5.00 -28.50
CA ASP A 209 9.03 5.45 -27.10
C ASP A 209 9.84 6.73 -26.88
N LEU A 210 11.03 6.82 -27.47
CA LEU A 210 11.85 8.03 -27.42
C LEU A 210 11.14 9.24 -28.06
N ARG A 211 10.48 9.04 -29.21
CA ARG A 211 9.68 10.11 -29.85
C ARG A 211 8.60 10.65 -28.91
N LEU A 212 7.90 9.75 -28.19
CA LEU A 212 6.89 10.17 -27.22
C LEU A 212 7.50 10.94 -26.06
N ARG A 213 8.64 10.49 -25.53
CA ARG A 213 9.32 11.17 -24.41
C ARG A 213 9.79 12.57 -24.79
N VAL A 214 10.49 12.73 -25.92
CA VAL A 214 10.95 14.05 -26.37
C VAL A 214 9.81 14.95 -26.83
N ALA A 215 8.66 14.39 -27.25
CA ALA A 215 7.48 15.15 -27.57
C ALA A 215 6.85 15.84 -26.36
N HIS A 216 7.06 15.31 -25.17
CA HIS A 216 6.57 15.87 -23.91
C HIS A 216 7.52 16.92 -23.30
N CYS A 217 8.76 17.05 -23.78
CA CYS A 217 9.68 18.09 -23.32
C CYS A 217 9.15 19.48 -23.63
N GLN A 218 9.17 20.34 -22.63
CA GLN A 218 8.72 21.74 -22.75
C GLN A 218 9.88 22.73 -22.77
N THR A 219 11.04 22.32 -22.27
CA THR A 219 12.25 23.14 -22.18
C THR A 219 13.47 22.46 -22.84
N ALA A 220 14.44 23.27 -23.24
CA ALA A 220 15.70 22.78 -23.79
C ALA A 220 16.50 21.97 -22.75
N ASP A 221 16.42 22.32 -21.46
CA ASP A 221 17.11 21.63 -20.37
C ASP A 221 16.55 20.21 -20.18
N GLU A 222 15.24 20.01 -20.31
CA GLU A 222 14.62 18.69 -20.27
C GLU A 222 15.09 17.81 -21.43
N LEU A 223 15.21 18.37 -22.62
CA LEU A 223 15.71 17.66 -23.80
C LEU A 223 17.19 17.31 -23.61
N ASP A 224 18.01 18.22 -23.11
CA ASP A 224 19.43 18.00 -22.84
C ASP A 224 19.66 16.90 -21.83
N HIS A 225 18.81 16.84 -20.77
CA HIS A 225 18.84 15.75 -19.79
C HIS A 225 18.56 14.37 -20.42
N ILE A 226 17.66 14.29 -21.38
CA ILE A 226 17.44 13.06 -22.15
C ILE A 226 18.64 12.77 -23.05
N ALA A 227 19.15 13.77 -23.78
CA ALA A 227 20.26 13.65 -24.74
C ALA A 227 21.55 13.16 -24.05
N THR A 228 21.82 13.62 -22.84
CA THR A 228 23.02 13.27 -22.05
C THR A 228 22.86 12.01 -21.22
N SER A 229 21.69 11.34 -21.26
CA SER A 229 21.44 10.12 -20.50
C SER A 229 22.32 8.95 -20.96
N ASP A 230 22.65 8.06 -20.02
CA ASP A 230 23.37 6.81 -20.28
C ASP A 230 22.68 5.93 -21.34
N GLU A 231 21.37 6.03 -21.45
CA GLU A 231 20.56 5.31 -22.43
C GLU A 231 20.86 5.76 -23.84
N ILE A 232 20.88 7.06 -24.10
CA ILE A 232 21.20 7.64 -25.40
C ILE A 232 22.67 7.40 -25.76
N ALA A 233 23.59 7.55 -24.82
CA ALA A 233 25.00 7.25 -25.02
C ALA A 233 25.24 5.80 -25.42
N LYS A 234 24.56 4.85 -24.82
CA LYS A 234 24.59 3.44 -25.19
C LYS A 234 23.95 3.20 -26.56
N ALA A 235 22.80 3.84 -26.84
CA ALA A 235 22.13 3.73 -28.12
C ALA A 235 23.01 4.23 -29.28
N GLN A 236 23.63 5.39 -29.14
CA GLN A 236 24.55 5.94 -30.13
C GLN A 236 25.75 5.02 -30.43
N LYS A 237 26.23 4.28 -29.41
CA LYS A 237 27.34 3.35 -29.56
C LYS A 237 26.93 2.03 -30.23
N HIS A 238 25.70 1.59 -30.07
CA HIS A 238 25.24 0.25 -30.52
C HIS A 238 24.34 0.29 -31.75
N LEU A 239 23.64 1.39 -32.01
CA LEU A 239 22.80 1.54 -33.20
C LEU A 239 23.68 1.73 -34.44
N LYS A 240 23.26 1.16 -35.56
CA LYS A 240 23.96 1.24 -36.84
C LYS A 240 23.02 1.71 -37.95
N ASN A 241 23.58 2.37 -38.95
CA ASN A 241 22.90 2.79 -40.19
C ASN A 241 21.61 3.60 -39.91
N GLY A 242 20.47 3.21 -40.53
CA GLY A 242 19.23 3.96 -40.51
C GLY A 242 18.66 4.25 -39.10
N ALA A 243 18.86 3.36 -38.15
CA ALA A 243 18.38 3.59 -36.78
C ALA A 243 19.14 4.68 -36.02
N LEU A 244 20.46 4.83 -36.30
CA LEU A 244 21.24 5.95 -35.73
C LEU A 244 20.84 7.26 -36.37
N THR A 245 20.60 7.27 -37.70
CA THR A 245 20.09 8.45 -38.41
C THR A 245 18.73 8.87 -37.86
N GLU A 246 17.86 7.90 -37.59
CA GLU A 246 16.53 8.16 -37.05
C GLU A 246 16.56 8.70 -35.60
N LEU A 247 17.47 8.17 -34.76
CA LEU A 247 17.70 8.71 -33.41
C LEU A 247 18.11 10.18 -33.47
N ASN A 248 19.09 10.50 -34.33
CA ASN A 248 19.60 11.87 -34.49
C ASN A 248 18.51 12.81 -35.04
N ALA A 249 17.66 12.32 -35.96
CA ALA A 249 16.54 13.09 -36.49
C ALA A 249 15.48 13.41 -35.42
N ILE A 250 15.15 12.43 -34.56
CA ILE A 250 14.22 12.63 -33.44
C ILE A 250 14.70 13.74 -32.50
N MET A 251 16.00 13.73 -32.18
CA MET A 251 16.58 14.72 -31.26
C MET A 251 16.65 16.11 -31.90
N ALA A 252 17.01 16.18 -33.20
CA ALA A 252 17.09 17.44 -33.94
C ALA A 252 15.70 18.10 -34.10
N ASP A 253 14.69 17.32 -34.46
CA ASP A 253 13.30 17.78 -34.60
C ASP A 253 12.72 18.29 -33.25
N ALA A 254 13.04 17.61 -32.16
CA ALA A 254 12.65 18.06 -30.83
C ALA A 254 13.31 19.38 -30.44
N MET A 255 14.58 19.57 -30.74
CA MET A 255 15.32 20.82 -30.50
C MET A 255 14.74 21.97 -31.33
N GLU A 256 14.53 21.75 -32.63
CA GLU A 256 13.96 22.76 -33.53
C GLU A 256 12.59 23.23 -33.06
N ARG A 257 11.74 22.31 -32.63
CA ARG A 257 10.42 22.62 -32.06
C ARG A 257 10.50 23.45 -30.78
N LEU A 258 11.46 23.19 -29.89
CA LEU A 258 11.65 23.95 -28.65
C LEU A 258 12.19 25.34 -28.91
N VAL A 259 13.12 25.50 -29.88
CA VAL A 259 13.63 26.80 -30.30
C VAL A 259 12.53 27.65 -30.91
N ALA A 260 11.72 27.10 -31.83
CA ALA A 260 10.59 27.80 -32.41
C ALA A 260 9.58 28.29 -31.33
N ARG A 261 9.32 27.49 -30.30
CA ARG A 261 8.47 27.92 -29.19
C ARG A 261 9.06 29.04 -28.33
N GLN A 262 10.39 29.08 -28.17
CA GLN A 262 11.06 30.17 -27.48
C GLN A 262 11.01 31.47 -28.26
N ASP A 263 11.16 31.39 -29.57
CA ASP A 263 11.06 32.55 -30.47
C ASP A 263 9.64 33.11 -30.48
N ASP A 264 8.61 32.26 -30.60
CA ASP A 264 7.20 32.65 -30.52
C ASP A 264 6.85 33.31 -29.16
N ALA A 265 7.39 32.79 -28.06
CA ALA A 265 7.20 33.36 -26.71
C ALA A 265 7.90 34.73 -26.57
N ALA A 266 9.10 34.87 -27.13
CA ALA A 266 9.83 36.13 -27.12
C ALA A 266 9.13 37.21 -27.97
N GLU A 267 8.56 36.82 -29.12
CA GLU A 267 7.77 37.74 -29.97
C GLU A 267 6.48 38.17 -29.27
N ALA A 268 5.81 37.24 -28.51
CA ALA A 268 4.61 37.55 -27.74
C ALA A 268 4.93 38.53 -26.58
N ASP A 269 6.03 38.36 -25.87
CA ASP A 269 6.48 39.27 -24.80
C ASP A 269 6.82 40.65 -25.33
N ILE A 270 7.41 40.75 -26.55
CA ILE A 270 7.71 42.03 -27.18
C ILE A 270 6.39 42.73 -27.61
N ALA A 271 5.42 41.99 -28.15
CA ALA A 271 4.12 42.54 -28.55
C ALA A 271 3.29 43.04 -27.35
N GLU A 272 3.42 42.38 -26.19
CA GLU A 272 2.74 42.81 -24.96
C GLU A 272 3.41 44.00 -24.30
N ALA A 273 4.75 44.15 -24.47
CA ALA A 273 5.51 45.30 -23.98
C ALA A 273 5.27 46.60 -24.81
N ASP A 274 4.88 46.46 -26.08
CA ASP A 274 4.64 47.60 -26.98
C ASP A 274 3.21 48.17 -26.87
N THR A 275 2.33 47.56 -26.05
CA THR A 275 1.03 48.11 -25.63
C THR A 275 1.19 49.05 -24.45
N PHE A 276 1.64 50.28 -24.73
CA PHE A 276 1.75 51.35 -23.74
C PHE A 276 0.35 51.78 -23.22
N PRO A 277 0.12 51.87 -21.94
CA PRO A 277 -1.18 52.26 -21.36
C PRO A 277 -1.40 53.77 -21.42
N GLY A 278 -1.40 54.35 -22.63
CA GLY A 278 -1.39 55.77 -22.89
C GLY A 278 -2.64 56.33 -23.57
N ASP A 279 -3.55 55.55 -24.12
CA ASP A 279 -4.70 56.02 -24.84
C ASP A 279 -6.06 55.59 -24.21
N ARG A 280 -6.31 56.08 -22.99
CA ARG A 280 -7.68 56.21 -22.50
C ARG A 280 -8.16 57.64 -22.66
N PRO A 281 -9.20 57.95 -23.42
CA PRO A 281 -9.82 59.25 -23.41
C PRO A 281 -10.44 59.55 -22.01
N PRO A 282 -10.44 60.81 -21.56
CA PRO A 282 -10.95 61.20 -20.25
C PRO A 282 -12.44 60.91 -20.16
N PRO A 283 -12.95 60.55 -18.95
CA PRO A 283 -14.40 60.32 -18.77
C PRO A 283 -15.16 61.62 -18.91
N THR A 284 -16.22 61.62 -19.72
CA THR A 284 -17.24 62.66 -19.83
C THR A 284 -18.21 62.61 -18.67
#